data_004f4a608171fd3f789a9355971f9e1e
#
_entry.id   004f4a608171fd3f789a9355971f9e1e
#
_cell.length_a   1.000
_cell.length_b   1.000
_cell.length_c   1.000
_cell.angle_alpha   90.00
_cell.angle_beta   90.00
_cell.angle_gamma   90.00
#
_symmetry.space_group_name_H-M   'P 1'
#
loop_
_entity.id
_entity.type
_entity.pdbx_description
1 polymer ?
#
loop_
_entity_poly.entity_id
_entity_poly.type
_entity_poly.pdbx_seq_one_letter_code
_entity_poly.pdbx_strand_id
1 'polypeptide(L)'
;MSLFKKVACFTDIHFGLKSGSRTHNQDCEDFVTWFCETAKRENCETAIFLGDWHHNRSTTDVSTMNYTVSNLERLSQSFEKVYFILGNHDLFYKDKREINSIEFMRLFPNVIPIKETLTEGDVTIMPWLVADEWKNIPNIKSRYMFGHLELPSFYMNAMVQMPDHGQLQAPHFANQEYVFTGHFHKRQHNRNIHYIGNAFPHNYADAGDDDRGMMILEWGGKPEFKTWPDQPIYRTYKLSQIIDKPDALLKDKMHCRVTIDLPISFEEANFIKETFVPQYNLRELMLIPEKVEVDAQSTPIDINFESVDTIVMNQINAIDSDAFDKALLLDIYNNL
;
A
#
# COMPACT_ATOMS: atom_id res chain seq x y z
N MET A 1 13.06 -1.88 -33.17
CA MET A 1 13.47 -2.89 -32.16
C MET A 1 12.52 -2.76 -30.98
N SER A 2 12.19 -3.84 -30.29
CA SER A 2 11.36 -3.77 -29.08
C SER A 2 12.15 -3.13 -27.94
N LEU A 3 11.46 -2.43 -27.02
CA LEU A 3 12.07 -1.79 -25.84
C LEU A 3 12.69 -2.83 -24.88
N PHE A 4 12.10 -4.02 -24.83
CA PHE A 4 12.55 -5.16 -24.00
C PHE A 4 12.28 -6.48 -24.73
N LYS A 5 12.97 -7.53 -24.34
CA LYS A 5 12.60 -8.92 -24.65
C LYS A 5 11.67 -9.47 -23.60
N LYS A 6 12.02 -9.28 -22.34
CA LYS A 6 11.24 -9.64 -21.16
C LYS A 6 11.40 -8.56 -20.11
N VAL A 7 10.30 -8.11 -19.53
CA VAL A 7 10.26 -7.03 -18.54
C VAL A 7 9.60 -7.48 -17.25
N ALA A 8 10.16 -7.03 -16.12
CA ALA A 8 9.58 -7.20 -14.79
C ALA A 8 8.97 -5.89 -14.32
N CYS A 9 7.75 -5.95 -13.78
CA CYS A 9 7.02 -4.76 -13.34
C CYS A 9 6.48 -4.92 -11.91
N PHE A 10 6.49 -3.84 -11.15
CA PHE A 10 5.78 -3.69 -9.87
C PHE A 10 5.35 -2.23 -9.67
N THR A 11 4.53 -1.96 -8.64
CA THR A 11 3.95 -0.64 -8.40
C THR A 11 3.55 -0.45 -6.94
N ASP A 12 3.24 0.79 -6.57
CA ASP A 12 2.56 1.15 -5.31
C ASP A 12 3.22 0.50 -4.08
N ILE A 13 4.53 0.69 -3.92
CA ILE A 13 5.28 0.13 -2.79
C ILE A 13 5.20 1.01 -1.55
N HIS A 14 5.06 2.33 -1.71
CA HIS A 14 4.81 3.31 -0.66
C HIS A 14 5.81 3.30 0.50
N PHE A 15 7.11 3.42 0.23
CA PHE A 15 8.09 3.67 1.29
C PHE A 15 7.67 4.84 2.18
N GLY A 16 7.79 4.68 3.50
CA GLY A 16 7.39 5.68 4.49
C GLY A 16 5.91 5.62 4.90
N LEU A 17 5.13 4.64 4.44
CA LEU A 17 3.77 4.41 4.92
C LEU A 17 3.75 4.18 6.44
N LYS A 18 2.61 4.41 7.10
CA LYS A 18 2.42 4.28 8.55
C LYS A 18 3.41 5.15 9.34
N SER A 19 3.50 6.44 8.96
CA SER A 19 4.37 7.43 9.61
C SER A 19 5.86 7.04 9.60
N GLY A 20 6.36 6.50 8.50
CA GLY A 20 7.76 6.08 8.37
C GLY A 20 8.07 4.77 9.10
N SER A 21 7.09 3.90 9.29
CA SER A 21 7.26 2.62 9.99
C SER A 21 8.45 1.82 9.45
N ARG A 22 9.43 1.54 10.31
CA ARG A 22 10.59 0.72 9.95
C ARG A 22 10.19 -0.69 9.55
N THR A 23 9.15 -1.24 10.16
CA THR A 23 8.60 -2.56 9.79
C THR A 23 8.07 -2.56 8.37
N HIS A 24 7.30 -1.51 7.99
CA HIS A 24 6.81 -1.38 6.63
C HIS A 24 7.95 -1.15 5.63
N ASN A 25 8.90 -0.29 5.97
CA ASN A 25 10.07 -0.06 5.10
C ASN A 25 10.91 -1.32 4.93
N GLN A 26 11.01 -2.18 5.96
CA GLN A 26 11.66 -3.48 5.85
C GLN A 26 10.87 -4.43 4.93
N ASP A 27 9.56 -4.48 5.03
CA ASP A 27 8.72 -5.26 4.10
C ASP A 27 8.92 -4.77 2.66
N CYS A 28 9.05 -3.45 2.43
CA CYS A 28 9.39 -2.90 1.11
C CYS A 28 10.76 -3.38 0.62
N GLU A 29 11.79 -3.37 1.46
CA GLU A 29 13.14 -3.86 1.12
C GLU A 29 13.15 -5.35 0.82
N ASP A 30 12.46 -6.16 1.63
CA ASP A 30 12.33 -7.61 1.44
C ASP A 30 11.62 -7.91 0.11
N PHE A 31 10.57 -7.15 -0.20
CA PHE A 31 9.88 -7.24 -1.49
C PHE A 31 10.80 -6.89 -2.67
N VAL A 32 11.53 -5.78 -2.62
CA VAL A 32 12.45 -5.38 -3.71
C VAL A 32 13.54 -6.43 -3.90
N THR A 33 14.02 -7.03 -2.81
CA THR A 33 14.99 -8.14 -2.88
C THR A 33 14.40 -9.34 -3.62
N TRP A 34 13.21 -9.77 -3.22
CA TRP A 34 12.50 -10.88 -3.89
C TRP A 34 12.19 -10.57 -5.36
N PHE A 35 11.80 -9.32 -5.67
CA PHE A 35 11.53 -8.86 -7.02
C PHE A 35 12.78 -9.00 -7.91
N CYS A 36 13.92 -8.49 -7.46
CA CYS A 36 15.19 -8.57 -8.20
C CYS A 36 15.63 -10.02 -8.42
N GLU A 37 15.57 -10.85 -7.39
CA GLU A 37 15.94 -12.27 -7.48
C GLU A 37 15.00 -13.04 -8.43
N THR A 38 13.70 -12.76 -8.38
CA THR A 38 12.72 -13.40 -9.27
C THR A 38 12.90 -12.95 -10.71
N ALA A 39 13.08 -11.65 -10.95
CA ALA A 39 13.35 -11.11 -12.27
C ALA A 39 14.62 -11.70 -12.89
N LYS A 40 15.68 -11.87 -12.08
CA LYS A 40 16.92 -12.52 -12.52
C LYS A 40 16.71 -13.98 -12.92
N ARG A 41 15.97 -14.76 -12.13
CA ARG A 41 15.62 -16.16 -12.47
C ARG A 41 14.81 -16.27 -13.77
N GLU A 42 13.96 -15.26 -14.01
CA GLU A 42 13.13 -15.17 -15.22
C GLU A 42 13.84 -14.53 -16.41
N ASN A 43 15.12 -14.16 -16.29
CA ASN A 43 15.94 -13.48 -17.29
C ASN A 43 15.33 -12.16 -17.78
N CYS A 44 14.83 -11.34 -16.87
CA CYS A 44 14.37 -9.98 -17.15
C CYS A 44 15.55 -9.01 -17.04
N GLU A 45 15.95 -8.41 -18.17
CA GLU A 45 17.03 -7.40 -18.22
C GLU A 45 16.48 -5.98 -17.98
N THR A 46 15.18 -5.78 -18.12
CA THR A 46 14.50 -4.51 -17.99
C THR A 46 13.47 -4.57 -16.85
N ALA A 47 13.40 -3.51 -16.04
CA ALA A 47 12.33 -3.31 -15.08
C ALA A 47 11.54 -2.04 -15.40
N ILE A 48 10.23 -2.04 -15.11
CA ILE A 48 9.39 -0.86 -15.13
C ILE A 48 8.66 -0.77 -13.80
N PHE A 49 8.96 0.27 -13.03
CA PHE A 49 8.20 0.63 -11.83
C PHE A 49 7.05 1.56 -12.21
N LEU A 50 5.81 1.21 -11.84
CA LEU A 50 4.62 1.89 -12.34
C LEU A 50 4.09 2.99 -11.40
N GLY A 51 4.92 3.55 -10.52
CA GLY A 51 4.61 4.72 -9.70
C GLY A 51 4.30 4.45 -8.23
N ASP A 52 4.25 5.52 -7.46
CA ASP A 52 4.04 5.55 -6.01
C ASP A 52 5.14 4.82 -5.21
N TRP A 53 6.37 5.32 -5.38
CA TRP A 53 7.53 4.86 -4.62
C TRP A 53 7.46 5.32 -3.16
N HIS A 54 7.22 6.62 -2.94
CA HIS A 54 7.03 7.17 -1.61
C HIS A 54 5.54 7.31 -1.26
N HIS A 55 5.25 7.22 0.05
CA HIS A 55 3.88 7.44 0.51
C HIS A 55 3.57 8.93 0.71
N ASN A 56 4.49 9.67 1.31
CA ASN A 56 4.30 11.08 1.65
C ASN A 56 4.83 11.98 0.54
N ARG A 57 4.01 12.94 0.10
CA ARG A 57 4.34 13.90 -0.97
C ARG A 57 5.30 14.99 -0.55
N SER A 58 5.23 15.42 0.71
CA SER A 58 5.90 16.64 1.19
C SER A 58 7.14 16.38 2.04
N THR A 59 7.25 15.21 2.65
CA THR A 59 8.35 14.89 3.56
C THR A 59 8.77 13.44 3.45
N THR A 60 10.07 13.21 3.55
CA THR A 60 10.65 11.87 3.68
C THR A 60 11.59 11.89 4.86
N ASP A 61 11.36 11.03 5.85
CA ASP A 61 12.25 10.91 7.00
C ASP A 61 13.57 10.22 6.63
N VAL A 62 14.59 10.40 7.48
CA VAL A 62 15.96 9.90 7.22
C VAL A 62 15.98 8.37 7.09
N SER A 63 15.20 7.65 7.89
CA SER A 63 15.14 6.17 7.81
C SER A 63 14.56 5.72 6.48
N THR A 64 13.43 6.29 6.07
CA THR A 64 12.78 6.03 4.78
C THR A 64 13.73 6.36 3.61
N MET A 65 14.48 7.46 3.69
CA MET A 65 15.45 7.83 2.67
C MET A 65 16.58 6.80 2.54
N ASN A 66 17.09 6.27 3.65
CA ASN A 66 18.11 5.21 3.62
C ASN A 66 17.59 3.95 2.91
N TYR A 67 16.40 3.47 3.26
CA TYR A 67 15.76 2.35 2.55
C TYR A 67 15.60 2.65 1.06
N THR A 68 15.13 3.84 0.74
CA THR A 68 14.95 4.28 -0.65
C THR A 68 16.25 4.19 -1.46
N VAL A 69 17.34 4.78 -0.97
CA VAL A 69 18.62 4.79 -1.69
C VAL A 69 19.18 3.38 -1.85
N SER A 70 19.17 2.56 -0.80
CA SER A 70 19.67 1.18 -0.84
C SER A 70 18.89 0.32 -1.85
N ASN A 71 17.57 0.49 -1.91
CA ASN A 71 16.73 -0.29 -2.81
C ASN A 71 16.82 0.19 -4.27
N LEU A 72 17.02 1.48 -4.51
CA LEU A 72 17.35 1.98 -5.85
C LEU A 72 18.70 1.49 -6.35
N GLU A 73 19.71 1.45 -5.48
CA GLU A 73 20.99 0.87 -5.82
C GLU A 73 20.84 -0.61 -6.19
N ARG A 74 20.07 -1.39 -5.42
CA ARG A 74 19.76 -2.79 -5.71
C ARG A 74 19.07 -2.97 -7.07
N LEU A 75 18.07 -2.14 -7.39
CA LEU A 75 17.41 -2.14 -8.69
C LEU A 75 18.40 -1.81 -9.81
N SER A 76 19.18 -0.74 -9.64
CA SER A 76 20.22 -0.32 -10.60
C SER A 76 21.23 -1.43 -10.88
N GLN A 77 21.67 -2.17 -9.86
CA GLN A 77 22.61 -3.28 -10.00
C GLN A 77 21.98 -4.55 -10.61
N SER A 78 20.67 -4.70 -10.52
CA SER A 78 19.94 -5.91 -10.93
C SER A 78 19.48 -5.91 -12.39
N PHE A 79 19.36 -4.74 -13.01
CA PHE A 79 18.79 -4.58 -14.36
C PHE A 79 19.71 -3.73 -15.25
N GLU A 80 19.65 -3.98 -16.54
CA GLU A 80 20.32 -3.11 -17.53
C GLU A 80 19.62 -1.75 -17.64
N LYS A 81 18.29 -1.73 -17.55
CA LYS A 81 17.46 -0.51 -17.55
C LYS A 81 16.30 -0.62 -16.56
N VAL A 82 16.07 0.45 -15.83
CA VAL A 82 14.93 0.60 -14.92
C VAL A 82 14.17 1.87 -15.33
N TYR A 83 12.98 1.71 -15.90
CA TYR A 83 12.08 2.83 -16.14
C TYR A 83 11.25 3.09 -14.88
N PHE A 84 11.24 4.34 -14.44
CA PHE A 84 10.66 4.72 -13.17
C PHE A 84 9.54 5.75 -13.37
N ILE A 85 8.31 5.29 -13.34
CA ILE A 85 7.13 6.14 -13.54
C ILE A 85 6.85 6.95 -12.28
N LEU A 86 6.56 8.25 -12.44
CA LEU A 86 6.01 9.11 -11.41
C LEU A 86 4.55 8.76 -11.16
N GLY A 87 4.22 8.30 -9.96
CA GLY A 87 2.85 8.18 -9.47
C GLY A 87 2.37 9.48 -8.81
N ASN A 88 1.11 9.50 -8.40
CA ASN A 88 0.53 10.70 -7.78
C ASN A 88 1.08 10.98 -6.36
N HIS A 89 1.56 9.97 -5.65
CA HIS A 89 2.24 10.15 -4.35
C HIS A 89 3.68 10.64 -4.47
N ASP A 90 4.31 10.47 -5.63
CA ASP A 90 5.65 10.97 -5.88
C ASP A 90 5.68 12.47 -6.19
N LEU A 91 4.54 13.10 -6.43
CA LEU A 91 4.42 14.52 -6.76
C LEU A 91 4.13 15.37 -5.51
N PHE A 92 4.86 16.48 -5.35
CA PHE A 92 4.55 17.46 -4.31
C PHE A 92 3.19 18.13 -4.56
N TYR A 93 2.96 18.64 -5.76
CA TYR A 93 1.68 19.18 -6.21
C TYR A 93 0.88 18.12 -6.96
N LYS A 94 -0.44 18.08 -6.78
CA LYS A 94 -1.29 17.07 -7.45
C LYS A 94 -1.36 17.24 -8.97
N ASP A 95 -1.17 18.45 -9.44
CA ASP A 95 -1.38 18.90 -10.81
C ASP A 95 -0.10 19.30 -11.55
N LYS A 96 1.09 19.09 -10.94
CA LYS A 96 2.39 19.47 -11.49
C LYS A 96 3.45 18.45 -11.12
N ARG A 97 4.41 18.19 -12.03
CA ARG A 97 5.49 17.22 -11.87
C ARG A 97 6.86 17.83 -11.60
N GLU A 98 6.98 19.17 -11.58
CA GLU A 98 8.26 19.89 -11.44
C GLU A 98 8.99 19.59 -10.13
N ILE A 99 8.23 19.41 -9.03
CA ILE A 99 8.76 18.98 -7.74
C ILE A 99 8.23 17.58 -7.44
N ASN A 100 9.14 16.63 -7.29
CA ASN A 100 8.81 15.24 -7.05
C ASN A 100 9.85 14.56 -6.15
N SER A 101 9.44 13.50 -5.49
CA SER A 101 10.27 12.80 -4.50
C SER A 101 11.32 11.88 -5.09
N ILE A 102 11.34 11.68 -6.43
CA ILE A 102 12.24 10.73 -7.10
C ILE A 102 13.30 11.40 -7.97
N GLU A 103 13.49 12.72 -7.90
CA GLU A 103 14.44 13.47 -8.73
C GLU A 103 15.88 12.97 -8.60
N PHE A 104 16.27 12.50 -7.42
CA PHE A 104 17.62 12.00 -7.15
C PHE A 104 17.93 10.66 -7.85
N MET A 105 16.93 9.96 -8.39
CA MET A 105 17.11 8.69 -9.13
C MET A 105 17.98 8.86 -10.37
N ARG A 106 18.06 10.08 -10.92
CA ARG A 106 18.98 10.43 -12.02
C ARG A 106 20.48 10.21 -11.70
N LEU A 107 20.81 10.03 -10.43
CA LEU A 107 22.18 9.71 -10.01
C LEU A 107 22.57 8.26 -10.35
N PHE A 108 21.60 7.42 -10.68
CA PHE A 108 21.81 6.04 -11.12
C PHE A 108 21.71 6.00 -12.65
N PRO A 109 22.80 5.72 -13.39
CA PRO A 109 22.86 5.93 -14.85
C PRO A 109 21.85 5.14 -15.68
N ASN A 110 21.42 3.99 -15.16
CA ASN A 110 20.46 3.10 -15.82
C ASN A 110 19.03 3.18 -15.27
N VAL A 111 18.79 4.08 -14.28
CA VAL A 111 17.45 4.39 -13.77
C VAL A 111 16.94 5.62 -14.50
N ILE A 112 15.84 5.48 -15.21
CA ILE A 112 15.27 6.48 -16.12
C ILE A 112 13.94 6.99 -15.53
N PRO A 113 13.94 8.16 -14.82
CA PRO A 113 12.71 8.76 -14.32
C PRO A 113 11.82 9.22 -15.48
N ILE A 114 10.58 8.77 -15.51
CA ILE A 114 9.60 9.13 -16.54
C ILE A 114 8.77 10.32 -16.02
N LYS A 115 9.14 11.51 -16.46
CA LYS A 115 8.46 12.77 -16.12
C LYS A 115 7.51 13.24 -17.21
N GLU A 116 7.72 12.76 -18.43
CA GLU A 116 6.91 13.04 -19.61
C GLU A 116 6.64 11.72 -20.33
N THR A 117 5.61 11.70 -21.18
CA THR A 117 5.30 10.51 -21.98
C THR A 117 6.46 10.18 -22.90
N LEU A 118 7.01 8.98 -22.74
CA LEU A 118 8.06 8.40 -23.58
C LEU A 118 7.45 7.33 -24.48
N THR A 119 7.69 7.42 -25.79
CA THR A 119 7.32 6.35 -26.74
C THR A 119 8.57 5.87 -27.46
N GLU A 120 8.92 4.60 -27.29
CA GLU A 120 10.09 3.95 -27.87
C GLU A 120 9.81 2.47 -28.15
N GLY A 121 10.23 1.98 -29.32
CA GLY A 121 10.16 0.56 -29.65
C GLY A 121 8.77 -0.07 -29.53
N ASP A 122 7.73 0.65 -29.95
CA ASP A 122 6.33 0.22 -29.88
C ASP A 122 5.75 0.09 -28.44
N VAL A 123 6.40 0.78 -27.49
CA VAL A 123 5.98 0.90 -26.09
C VAL A 123 5.82 2.36 -25.72
N THR A 124 4.77 2.70 -25.01
CA THR A 124 4.59 4.01 -24.38
C THR A 124 4.64 3.85 -22.86
N ILE A 125 5.47 4.68 -22.22
CA ILE A 125 5.56 4.79 -20.76
C ILE A 125 5.15 6.21 -20.38
N MET A 126 4.18 6.35 -19.48
CA MET A 126 3.63 7.65 -19.10
C MET A 126 3.57 7.83 -17.60
N PRO A 127 3.90 9.03 -17.08
CA PRO A 127 3.74 9.35 -15.67
C PRO A 127 2.27 9.57 -15.31
N TRP A 128 1.99 9.83 -14.02
CA TRP A 128 0.70 10.38 -13.60
C TRP A 128 0.31 11.58 -14.46
N LEU A 129 -0.87 11.50 -15.06
CA LEU A 129 -1.35 12.51 -15.99
C LEU A 129 -1.77 13.78 -15.25
N VAL A 130 -1.37 14.92 -15.78
CA VAL A 130 -1.76 16.23 -15.26
C VAL A 130 -2.51 17.04 -16.33
N ALA A 131 -3.37 17.93 -15.88
CA ALA A 131 -4.18 18.78 -16.75
C ALA A 131 -4.89 17.97 -17.87
N ASP A 132 -4.72 18.37 -19.11
CA ASP A 132 -5.41 17.83 -20.31
C ASP A 132 -4.60 16.75 -21.05
N GLU A 133 -3.55 16.21 -20.48
CA GLU A 133 -2.66 15.23 -21.15
C GLU A 133 -3.41 13.96 -21.57
N TRP A 134 -4.45 13.56 -20.83
CA TRP A 134 -5.29 12.42 -21.15
C TRP A 134 -5.95 12.52 -22.56
N LYS A 135 -6.14 13.73 -23.09
CA LYS A 135 -6.74 13.96 -24.42
C LYS A 135 -5.86 13.43 -25.57
N ASN A 136 -4.56 13.25 -25.32
CA ASN A 136 -3.61 12.75 -26.31
C ASN A 136 -3.59 11.22 -26.41
N ILE A 137 -4.10 10.51 -25.42
CA ILE A 137 -4.02 9.04 -25.34
C ILE A 137 -4.64 8.33 -26.55
N PRO A 138 -5.81 8.74 -27.09
CA PRO A 138 -6.40 8.10 -28.26
C PRO A 138 -5.53 8.17 -29.53
N ASN A 139 -4.57 9.09 -29.57
CA ASN A 139 -3.65 9.27 -30.70
C ASN A 139 -2.41 8.35 -30.61
N ILE A 140 -2.15 7.74 -29.46
CA ILE A 140 -1.02 6.84 -29.22
C ILE A 140 -1.34 5.47 -29.83
N LYS A 141 -0.40 4.94 -30.61
CA LYS A 141 -0.60 3.66 -31.35
C LYS A 141 0.41 2.58 -30.96
N SER A 142 1.17 2.79 -29.89
CA SER A 142 2.09 1.77 -29.40
C SER A 142 1.33 0.50 -28.99
N ARG A 143 2.00 -0.66 -29.15
CA ARG A 143 1.44 -1.96 -28.81
C ARG A 143 1.19 -2.10 -27.30
N TYR A 144 2.16 -1.68 -26.47
CA TYR A 144 2.08 -1.73 -25.02
C TYR A 144 2.13 -0.33 -24.42
N MET A 145 1.38 -0.16 -23.33
CA MET A 145 1.39 1.07 -22.57
C MET A 145 1.56 0.76 -21.08
N PHE A 146 2.45 1.51 -20.43
CA PHE A 146 2.70 1.43 -19.00
C PHE A 146 2.45 2.81 -18.39
N GLY A 147 1.72 2.87 -17.27
CA GLY A 147 1.39 4.13 -16.64
C GLY A 147 1.01 4.01 -15.17
N HIS A 148 0.65 5.16 -14.60
CA HIS A 148 0.03 5.27 -13.30
C HIS A 148 -1.26 6.05 -13.46
N LEU A 149 -2.39 5.35 -13.61
CA LEU A 149 -3.62 5.90 -14.19
C LEU A 149 -4.80 5.72 -13.24
N GLU A 150 -5.72 6.71 -13.25
CA GLU A 150 -6.99 6.65 -12.56
C GLU A 150 -8.11 6.47 -13.58
N LEU A 151 -8.75 5.30 -13.58
CA LEU A 151 -9.79 4.95 -14.53
C LEU A 151 -11.10 4.61 -13.82
N PRO A 152 -12.25 5.12 -14.32
CA PRO A 152 -13.55 4.77 -13.79
C PRO A 152 -13.87 3.28 -13.98
N SER A 153 -14.80 2.78 -13.18
CA SER A 153 -15.30 1.39 -13.21
C SER A 153 -14.30 0.32 -12.77
N PHE A 154 -13.10 0.69 -12.34
CA PHE A 154 -12.18 -0.19 -11.64
C PHE A 154 -12.33 -0.02 -10.12
N TYR A 155 -11.99 -1.04 -9.36
CA TYR A 155 -12.04 -1.02 -7.90
C TYR A 155 -10.81 -0.31 -7.34
N MET A 156 -11.03 0.75 -6.56
CA MET A 156 -9.96 1.45 -5.84
C MET A 156 -9.39 0.56 -4.72
N ASN A 157 -10.28 -0.21 -4.08
CA ASN A 157 -10.00 -1.22 -3.04
C ASN A 157 -11.03 -2.35 -3.14
N ALA A 158 -11.11 -3.21 -2.13
CA ALA A 158 -12.00 -4.37 -2.15
C ALA A 158 -13.50 -4.04 -2.34
N MET A 159 -13.94 -2.82 -2.03
CA MET A 159 -15.38 -2.48 -1.97
C MET A 159 -15.81 -1.28 -2.82
N VAL A 160 -14.91 -0.36 -3.17
CA VAL A 160 -15.24 0.92 -3.78
C VAL A 160 -14.76 0.97 -5.22
N GLN A 161 -15.69 1.15 -6.16
CA GLN A 161 -15.37 1.44 -7.56
C GLN A 161 -15.13 2.93 -7.77
N MET A 162 -14.15 3.25 -8.63
CA MET A 162 -13.89 4.62 -9.07
C MET A 162 -15.07 5.15 -9.87
N PRO A 163 -15.69 6.29 -9.46
CA PRO A 163 -16.75 6.92 -10.22
C PRO A 163 -16.23 7.51 -11.54
N ASP A 164 -17.10 7.69 -12.51
CA ASP A 164 -16.76 8.34 -13.78
C ASP A 164 -16.85 9.88 -13.62
N HIS A 165 -15.72 10.53 -13.81
CA HIS A 165 -15.62 12.01 -13.77
C HIS A 165 -15.58 12.63 -15.17
N GLY A 166 -15.85 11.85 -16.23
CA GLY A 166 -15.96 12.34 -17.60
C GLY A 166 -14.63 12.69 -18.27
N GLN A 167 -13.50 12.24 -17.73
CA GLN A 167 -12.15 12.50 -18.26
C GLN A 167 -11.59 11.24 -18.94
N LEU A 168 -10.59 10.61 -18.31
CA LEU A 168 -9.94 9.42 -18.82
C LEU A 168 -10.87 8.20 -18.72
N GLN A 169 -11.03 7.47 -19.82
CA GLN A 169 -11.91 6.30 -19.90
C GLN A 169 -11.26 5.14 -20.65
N ALA A 170 -11.70 3.91 -20.38
CA ALA A 170 -11.19 2.71 -21.03
C ALA A 170 -11.18 2.74 -22.58
N PRO A 171 -12.17 3.31 -23.28
CA PRO A 171 -12.13 3.41 -24.75
C PRO A 171 -10.95 4.21 -25.32
N HIS A 172 -10.35 5.12 -24.54
CA HIS A 172 -9.17 5.87 -25.00
C HIS A 172 -7.96 4.97 -25.28
N PHE A 173 -7.95 3.76 -24.74
CA PHE A 173 -6.87 2.76 -24.86
C PHE A 173 -7.17 1.67 -25.89
N ALA A 174 -8.07 1.93 -26.85
CA ALA A 174 -8.49 0.92 -27.82
C ALA A 174 -7.38 0.50 -28.82
N ASN A 175 -6.32 1.31 -28.97
CA ASN A 175 -5.22 1.03 -29.87
C ASN A 175 -4.15 0.09 -29.30
N GLN A 176 -4.13 -0.14 -27.98
CA GLN A 176 -3.13 -0.92 -27.30
C GLN A 176 -3.55 -2.39 -27.19
N GLU A 177 -2.59 -3.31 -27.35
CA GLU A 177 -2.79 -4.73 -27.02
C GLU A 177 -2.92 -4.92 -25.50
N TYR A 178 -2.03 -4.27 -24.73
CA TYR A 178 -2.09 -4.22 -23.27
C TYR A 178 -1.76 -2.84 -22.74
N VAL A 179 -2.48 -2.46 -21.69
CA VAL A 179 -2.20 -1.31 -20.83
C VAL A 179 -1.98 -1.82 -19.41
N PHE A 180 -0.80 -1.58 -18.84
CA PHE A 180 -0.45 -1.94 -17.47
C PHE A 180 -0.35 -0.68 -16.62
N THR A 181 -0.98 -0.68 -15.48
CA THR A 181 -1.04 0.51 -14.64
C THR A 181 -0.96 0.19 -13.14
N GLY A 182 -0.40 1.14 -12.37
CA GLY A 182 -0.50 1.24 -10.93
C GLY A 182 -1.69 2.09 -10.50
N HIS A 183 -1.67 2.62 -9.29
CA HIS A 183 -2.62 3.47 -8.59
C HIS A 183 -3.69 2.71 -7.81
N PHE A 184 -4.42 1.78 -8.40
CA PHE A 184 -5.37 0.96 -7.65
C PHE A 184 -4.69 -0.30 -7.16
N HIS A 185 -4.73 -0.49 -5.83
CA HIS A 185 -3.98 -1.54 -5.17
C HIS A 185 -4.50 -2.94 -5.48
N LYS A 186 -5.78 -3.08 -5.82
CA LYS A 186 -6.36 -4.38 -6.18
C LYS A 186 -5.90 -4.81 -7.57
N ARG A 187 -5.31 -6.03 -7.68
CA ARG A 187 -5.04 -6.64 -8.98
C ARG A 187 -6.36 -6.94 -9.68
N GLN A 188 -6.53 -6.39 -10.87
CA GLN A 188 -7.76 -6.53 -11.66
C GLN A 188 -7.51 -6.18 -13.11
N HIS A 189 -8.39 -6.65 -14.00
CA HIS A 189 -8.33 -6.26 -15.40
C HIS A 189 -9.74 -6.12 -15.99
N ASN A 190 -9.83 -5.30 -17.01
CA ASN A 190 -11.01 -5.18 -17.87
C ASN A 190 -10.52 -4.97 -19.30
N ARG A 191 -10.89 -5.90 -20.21
CA ARG A 191 -10.38 -5.94 -21.60
C ARG A 191 -8.84 -5.96 -21.60
N ASN A 192 -8.22 -4.99 -22.26
CA ASN A 192 -6.78 -4.83 -22.41
C ASN A 192 -6.11 -4.02 -21.28
N ILE A 193 -6.86 -3.51 -20.32
CA ILE A 193 -6.33 -2.69 -19.22
C ILE A 193 -6.16 -3.56 -17.97
N HIS A 194 -4.93 -3.57 -17.42
CA HIS A 194 -4.53 -4.35 -16.26
C HIS A 194 -3.96 -3.44 -15.17
N TYR A 195 -4.64 -3.35 -14.05
CA TYR A 195 -4.06 -2.89 -12.79
C TYR A 195 -3.27 -4.06 -12.20
N ILE A 196 -1.96 -3.92 -12.09
CA ILE A 196 -1.11 -5.04 -11.64
C ILE A 196 -1.18 -5.28 -10.13
N GLY A 197 -1.77 -4.33 -9.39
CA GLY A 197 -1.90 -4.36 -7.93
C GLY A 197 -0.63 -3.91 -7.22
N ASN A 198 -0.77 -3.42 -5.98
CA ASN A 198 0.37 -3.01 -5.16
C ASN A 198 1.36 -4.16 -4.89
N ALA A 199 2.56 -3.81 -4.42
CA ALA A 199 3.63 -4.76 -4.15
C ALA A 199 3.22 -5.85 -3.15
N PHE A 200 2.50 -5.47 -2.10
CA PHE A 200 1.98 -6.36 -1.05
C PHE A 200 0.83 -5.65 -0.31
N PRO A 201 -0.01 -6.35 0.49
CA PRO A 201 -1.09 -5.73 1.25
C PRO A 201 -0.58 -4.67 2.24
N HIS A 202 -1.16 -3.48 2.23
CA HIS A 202 -0.71 -2.34 3.03
C HIS A 202 -1.54 -2.10 4.29
N ASN A 203 -2.82 -2.45 4.26
CA ASN A 203 -3.76 -2.18 5.34
C ASN A 203 -5.00 -3.08 5.26
N TYR A 204 -5.97 -2.85 6.16
CA TYR A 204 -7.20 -3.65 6.22
C TYR A 204 -8.16 -3.46 5.03
N ALA A 205 -7.95 -2.49 4.15
CA ALA A 205 -8.69 -2.41 2.89
C ALA A 205 -8.26 -3.52 1.91
N ASP A 206 -7.06 -4.10 2.12
CA ASP A 206 -6.56 -5.25 1.37
C ASP A 206 -6.84 -6.59 2.08
N ALA A 207 -7.63 -6.60 3.18
CA ALA A 207 -7.85 -7.80 3.96
C ALA A 207 -8.49 -8.93 3.14
N GLY A 208 -7.82 -10.09 3.12
CA GLY A 208 -8.25 -11.27 2.36
C GLY A 208 -7.86 -11.25 0.88
N ASP A 209 -7.17 -10.22 0.40
CA ASP A 209 -6.69 -10.10 -0.96
C ASP A 209 -5.15 -10.16 -0.95
N ASP A 210 -4.62 -11.39 -0.96
CA ASP A 210 -3.17 -11.67 -0.87
C ASP A 210 -2.53 -11.86 -2.26
N ASP A 211 -3.26 -11.68 -3.34
CA ASP A 211 -2.71 -11.83 -4.70
C ASP A 211 -1.94 -10.57 -5.11
N ARG A 212 -0.83 -10.32 -4.45
CA ARG A 212 0.07 -9.17 -4.62
C ARG A 212 1.48 -9.62 -4.99
N GLY A 213 2.22 -8.74 -5.68
CA GLY A 213 3.59 -9.04 -6.06
C GLY A 213 4.03 -8.32 -7.32
N MET A 214 4.48 -9.07 -8.32
CA MET A 214 5.03 -8.52 -9.56
C MET A 214 4.35 -9.11 -10.80
N MET A 215 4.53 -8.42 -11.93
CA MET A 215 4.15 -8.90 -13.26
C MET A 215 5.40 -9.07 -14.11
N ILE A 216 5.39 -10.11 -14.95
CA ILE A 216 6.38 -10.37 -15.97
C ILE A 216 5.68 -10.39 -17.33
N LEU A 217 6.30 -9.74 -18.33
CA LEU A 217 5.81 -9.76 -19.70
C LEU A 217 6.97 -10.07 -20.67
N GLU A 218 6.84 -11.14 -21.40
CA GLU A 218 7.68 -11.41 -22.58
C GLU A 218 7.09 -10.71 -23.80
N TRP A 219 7.93 -10.16 -24.67
CA TRP A 219 7.47 -9.47 -25.88
C TRP A 219 6.60 -10.37 -26.76
N GLY A 220 5.37 -9.99 -26.99
CA GLY A 220 4.41 -10.79 -27.75
C GLY A 220 3.70 -11.88 -26.95
N GLY A 221 4.05 -12.06 -25.69
CA GLY A 221 3.45 -13.01 -24.76
C GLY A 221 2.27 -12.44 -23.99
N LYS A 222 1.78 -13.24 -23.04
CA LYS A 222 0.75 -12.83 -22.08
C LYS A 222 1.42 -12.40 -20.77
N PRO A 223 0.80 -11.46 -20.01
CA PRO A 223 1.31 -11.09 -18.69
C PRO A 223 1.22 -12.28 -17.72
N GLU A 224 2.30 -12.53 -17.01
CA GLU A 224 2.38 -13.50 -15.92
C GLU A 224 2.51 -12.77 -14.58
N PHE A 225 1.69 -13.14 -13.60
CA PHE A 225 1.74 -12.58 -12.28
C PHE A 225 2.39 -13.53 -11.29
N LYS A 226 3.30 -13.01 -10.48
CA LYS A 226 3.99 -13.73 -9.41
C LYS A 226 3.60 -13.11 -8.08
N THR A 227 3.00 -13.90 -7.21
CA THR A 227 2.64 -13.47 -5.86
C THR A 227 3.87 -13.55 -4.95
N TRP A 228 4.10 -12.51 -4.13
CA TRP A 228 5.17 -12.55 -3.15
C TRP A 228 4.79 -13.49 -1.98
N PRO A 229 5.51 -14.58 -1.75
CA PRO A 229 5.09 -15.59 -0.78
C PRO A 229 5.25 -15.16 0.68
N ASP A 230 6.14 -14.19 0.94
CA ASP A 230 6.53 -13.76 2.29
C ASP A 230 5.92 -12.39 2.67
N GLN A 231 4.80 -12.05 2.06
CA GLN A 231 4.11 -10.78 2.26
C GLN A 231 3.41 -10.69 3.63
N PRO A 232 3.24 -9.48 4.20
CA PRO A 232 2.37 -9.28 5.35
C PRO A 232 0.91 -9.61 4.99
N ILE A 233 0.16 -10.14 5.96
CA ILE A 233 -1.21 -10.60 5.76
C ILE A 233 -2.16 -9.76 6.61
N TYR A 234 -3.31 -9.37 6.06
CA TYR A 234 -4.38 -8.67 6.79
C TYR A 234 -5.64 -9.53 6.85
N ARG A 235 -6.18 -9.74 8.04
CA ARG A 235 -7.40 -10.54 8.24
C ARG A 235 -8.32 -9.90 9.26
N THR A 236 -9.61 -10.18 9.08
CA THR A 236 -10.65 -9.85 10.07
C THR A 236 -11.35 -11.13 10.47
N TYR A 237 -11.43 -11.38 11.77
CA TYR A 237 -12.07 -12.57 12.36
C TYR A 237 -13.01 -12.18 13.49
N LYS A 238 -13.81 -13.15 13.95
CA LYS A 238 -14.49 -13.12 15.25
C LYS A 238 -13.60 -13.78 16.31
N LEU A 239 -13.74 -13.36 17.56
CA LEU A 239 -12.96 -13.91 18.66
C LEU A 239 -13.22 -15.42 18.83
N SER A 240 -14.50 -15.83 18.73
CA SER A 240 -14.89 -17.25 18.76
C SER A 240 -14.13 -18.11 17.76
N GLN A 241 -13.87 -17.59 16.57
CA GLN A 241 -13.17 -18.32 15.50
C GLN A 241 -11.68 -18.55 15.84
N ILE A 242 -10.99 -17.51 16.34
CA ILE A 242 -9.56 -17.61 16.64
C ILE A 242 -9.29 -18.41 17.92
N ILE A 243 -10.24 -18.47 18.87
CA ILE A 243 -10.14 -19.33 20.06
C ILE A 243 -10.34 -20.80 19.67
N ASP A 244 -11.28 -21.08 18.77
CA ASP A 244 -11.58 -22.47 18.32
C ASP A 244 -10.45 -23.06 17.46
N LYS A 245 -9.87 -22.27 16.55
CA LYS A 245 -8.88 -22.75 15.55
C LYS A 245 -7.71 -21.78 15.36
N PRO A 246 -6.97 -21.45 16.43
CA PRO A 246 -5.90 -20.45 16.34
C PRO A 246 -4.80 -20.86 15.35
N ASP A 247 -4.31 -22.12 15.40
CA ASP A 247 -3.22 -22.62 14.54
C ASP A 247 -3.58 -22.64 13.04
N ALA A 248 -4.85 -22.77 12.72
CA ALA A 248 -5.32 -22.75 11.33
C ALA A 248 -5.45 -21.32 10.76
N LEU A 249 -5.79 -20.37 11.62
CA LEU A 249 -6.16 -19.01 11.21
C LEU A 249 -5.03 -18.00 11.40
N LEU A 250 -4.25 -18.10 12.47
CA LEU A 250 -3.18 -17.16 12.81
C LEU A 250 -1.87 -17.59 12.16
N LYS A 251 -1.18 -16.63 11.53
CA LYS A 251 0.08 -16.90 10.78
C LYS A 251 1.08 -15.79 11.02
N ASP A 252 2.34 -16.10 10.77
CA ASP A 252 3.44 -15.14 10.80
C ASP A 252 3.14 -13.87 9.97
N LYS A 253 3.65 -12.73 10.43
CA LYS A 253 3.51 -11.39 9.81
C LYS A 253 2.05 -10.91 9.64
N MET A 254 1.08 -11.54 10.32
CA MET A 254 -0.33 -11.20 10.20
C MET A 254 -0.69 -9.97 11.03
N HIS A 255 -1.44 -9.07 10.42
CA HIS A 255 -2.25 -8.04 11.09
C HIS A 255 -3.67 -8.57 11.22
N CYS A 256 -4.14 -8.74 12.44
CA CYS A 256 -5.42 -9.36 12.73
C CYS A 256 -6.35 -8.37 13.47
N ARG A 257 -7.50 -8.08 12.86
CA ARG A 257 -8.61 -7.36 13.48
C ARG A 257 -9.67 -8.35 13.90
N VAL A 258 -10.02 -8.37 15.19
CA VAL A 258 -10.89 -9.38 15.77
C VAL A 258 -12.06 -8.72 16.46
N THR A 259 -13.27 -9.00 16.00
CA THR A 259 -14.51 -8.58 16.65
C THR A 259 -14.76 -9.48 17.86
N ILE A 260 -14.98 -8.89 19.02
CA ILE A 260 -15.30 -9.58 20.26
C ILE A 260 -16.80 -9.96 20.21
N ASP A 261 -17.08 -11.22 19.93
CA ASP A 261 -18.43 -11.81 19.87
C ASP A 261 -18.70 -12.75 21.06
N LEU A 262 -17.80 -12.79 22.05
CA LEU A 262 -17.92 -13.56 23.27
C LEU A 262 -17.86 -12.63 24.48
N PRO A 263 -18.57 -12.95 25.58
CA PRO A 263 -18.47 -12.18 26.82
C PRO A 263 -17.11 -12.48 27.46
N ILE A 264 -16.17 -11.57 27.33
CA ILE A 264 -14.84 -11.65 27.97
C ILE A 264 -14.55 -10.37 28.77
N SER A 265 -13.79 -10.52 29.83
CA SER A 265 -13.29 -9.40 30.63
C SER A 265 -12.12 -8.69 29.91
N PHE A 266 -11.78 -7.51 30.39
CA PHE A 266 -10.61 -6.77 29.92
C PHE A 266 -9.30 -7.55 30.15
N GLU A 267 -9.18 -8.22 31.30
CA GLU A 267 -8.03 -9.05 31.66
C GLU A 267 -7.88 -10.24 30.71
N GLU A 268 -8.99 -10.91 30.36
CA GLU A 268 -9.00 -12.01 29.37
C GLU A 268 -8.61 -11.52 27.98
N ALA A 269 -9.12 -10.36 27.57
CA ALA A 269 -8.74 -9.76 26.29
C ALA A 269 -7.24 -9.44 26.21
N ASN A 270 -6.67 -8.86 27.27
CA ASN A 270 -5.24 -8.61 27.35
C ASN A 270 -4.43 -9.91 27.36
N PHE A 271 -4.85 -10.91 28.11
CA PHE A 271 -4.19 -12.23 28.13
C PHE A 271 -4.15 -12.88 26.76
N ILE A 272 -5.26 -12.84 26.01
CA ILE A 272 -5.32 -13.35 24.62
C ILE A 272 -4.30 -12.61 23.75
N LYS A 273 -4.27 -11.28 23.82
CA LYS A 273 -3.33 -10.48 23.03
C LYS A 273 -1.88 -10.78 23.36
N GLU A 274 -1.54 -10.79 24.66
CA GLU A 274 -0.18 -11.04 25.14
C GLU A 274 0.29 -12.46 24.83
N THR A 275 -0.62 -13.43 24.75
CA THR A 275 -0.32 -14.82 24.41
C THR A 275 -0.19 -15.01 22.89
N PHE A 276 -1.18 -14.57 22.11
CA PHE A 276 -1.25 -14.90 20.68
C PHE A 276 -0.25 -14.11 19.84
N VAL A 277 0.01 -12.85 20.19
CA VAL A 277 0.96 -12.03 19.42
C VAL A 277 2.35 -12.68 19.35
N PRO A 278 3.01 -13.05 20.46
CA PRO A 278 4.30 -13.70 20.39
C PRO A 278 4.22 -15.17 19.91
N GLN A 279 3.17 -15.91 20.26
CA GLN A 279 3.03 -17.33 19.91
C GLN A 279 2.96 -17.54 18.39
N TYR A 280 2.23 -16.66 17.67
CA TYR A 280 2.03 -16.74 16.21
C TYR A 280 2.85 -15.72 15.45
N ASN A 281 3.76 -15.00 16.12
CA ASN A 281 4.57 -13.91 15.55
C ASN A 281 3.71 -12.90 14.76
N LEU A 282 2.57 -12.50 15.34
CA LEU A 282 1.68 -11.55 14.72
C LEU A 282 2.30 -10.15 14.73
N ARG A 283 2.06 -9.39 13.67
CA ARG A 283 2.40 -7.95 13.61
C ARG A 283 1.46 -7.13 14.51
N GLU A 284 0.20 -7.52 14.54
CA GLU A 284 -0.84 -6.85 15.31
C GLU A 284 -2.00 -7.79 15.62
N LEU A 285 -2.55 -7.69 16.82
CA LEU A 285 -3.83 -8.25 17.19
C LEU A 285 -4.70 -7.16 17.82
N MET A 286 -5.69 -6.69 17.08
CA MET A 286 -6.61 -5.64 17.51
C MET A 286 -7.96 -6.27 17.88
N LEU A 287 -8.35 -6.19 19.16
CA LEU A 287 -9.65 -6.64 19.64
C LEU A 287 -10.63 -5.46 19.60
N ILE A 288 -11.75 -5.63 18.90
CA ILE A 288 -12.76 -4.58 18.71
C ILE A 288 -14.09 -5.09 19.25
N PRO A 289 -14.76 -4.36 20.18
CA PRO A 289 -16.09 -4.69 20.63
C PRO A 289 -17.08 -4.80 19.45
N GLU A 290 -17.98 -5.78 19.49
CA GLU A 290 -19.08 -5.87 18.54
C GLU A 290 -19.97 -4.63 18.68
N LYS A 291 -20.28 -3.98 17.57
CA LYS A 291 -21.24 -2.86 17.59
C LYS A 291 -22.61 -3.42 17.93
N VAL A 292 -23.12 -3.10 19.09
CA VAL A 292 -24.54 -3.32 19.42
C VAL A 292 -25.33 -2.29 18.60
N GLU A 293 -26.10 -2.75 17.62
CA GLU A 293 -27.13 -1.89 17.02
C GLU A 293 -28.17 -1.60 18.13
N VAL A 294 -28.11 -0.42 18.69
CA VAL A 294 -29.13 0.05 19.62
C VAL A 294 -30.35 0.36 18.77
N ASP A 295 -31.37 -0.48 18.87
CA ASP A 295 -32.70 -0.19 18.32
C ASP A 295 -33.13 1.20 18.79
N ALA A 296 -33.52 2.05 17.84
CA ALA A 296 -33.87 3.46 18.10
C ALA A 296 -35.10 3.67 19.06
N GLN A 297 -35.56 2.62 19.72
CA GLN A 297 -36.67 2.63 20.69
C GLN A 297 -36.27 2.20 22.12
N SER A 298 -35.04 1.81 22.37
CA SER A 298 -34.56 1.59 23.73
C SER A 298 -33.99 2.90 24.28
N THR A 299 -34.44 3.27 25.47
CA THR A 299 -33.85 4.36 26.29
C THR A 299 -32.34 4.30 26.23
N PRO A 300 -31.63 5.42 26.00
CA PRO A 300 -30.17 5.41 25.95
C PRO A 300 -29.66 4.83 27.25
N ILE A 301 -29.10 3.61 27.21
CA ILE A 301 -28.13 3.20 28.22
C ILE A 301 -26.95 4.13 27.92
N ASP A 302 -26.73 5.06 28.82
CA ASP A 302 -25.61 6.01 28.78
C ASP A 302 -24.31 5.20 28.88
N ILE A 303 -23.89 4.61 27.77
CA ILE A 303 -22.52 4.06 27.63
C ILE A 303 -21.68 5.31 27.40
N ASN A 304 -21.34 5.92 28.50
CA ASN A 304 -20.39 7.03 28.55
C ASN A 304 -19.03 6.44 28.13
N PHE A 305 -18.70 6.54 26.85
CA PHE A 305 -17.32 6.41 26.40
C PHE A 305 -16.62 7.65 26.96
N GLU A 306 -16.13 7.53 28.18
CA GLU A 306 -15.25 8.55 28.73
C GLU A 306 -14.12 8.74 27.72
N SER A 307 -13.92 9.97 27.28
CA SER A 307 -12.79 10.31 26.45
C SER A 307 -11.51 9.89 27.18
N VAL A 308 -10.42 9.61 26.45
CA VAL A 308 -9.12 9.31 27.08
C VAL A 308 -8.78 10.39 28.11
N ASP A 309 -9.11 11.66 27.83
CA ASP A 309 -8.93 12.79 28.73
C ASP A 309 -9.73 12.59 30.03
N THR A 310 -10.99 12.18 29.93
CA THR A 310 -11.85 11.94 31.10
C THR A 310 -11.31 10.78 31.96
N ILE A 311 -10.86 9.70 31.30
CA ILE A 311 -10.26 8.54 31.99
C ILE A 311 -8.98 8.97 32.73
N VAL A 312 -8.08 9.72 32.05
CA VAL A 312 -6.83 10.19 32.67
C VAL A 312 -7.10 11.14 33.79
N MET A 313 -8.00 12.11 33.62
CA MET A 313 -8.39 13.03 34.71
C MET A 313 -8.98 12.29 35.91
N ASN A 314 -9.84 11.30 35.68
CA ASN A 314 -10.42 10.49 36.76
C ASN A 314 -9.33 9.66 37.47
N GLN A 315 -8.37 9.10 36.74
CA GLN A 315 -7.24 8.38 37.33
C GLN A 315 -6.34 9.30 38.17
N ILE A 316 -5.99 10.49 37.68
CA ILE A 316 -5.21 11.48 38.43
C ILE A 316 -5.96 11.89 39.71
N ASN A 317 -7.26 12.14 39.62
CA ASN A 317 -8.09 12.53 40.77
C ASN A 317 -8.22 11.37 41.80
N ALA A 318 -8.21 10.13 41.35
CA ALA A 318 -8.29 8.92 42.19
C ALA A 318 -7.00 8.56 42.94
N ILE A 319 -5.87 9.19 42.59
CA ILE A 319 -4.59 8.95 43.30
C ILE A 319 -4.76 9.37 44.76
N ASP A 320 -4.70 8.44 45.69
CA ASP A 320 -4.72 8.69 47.14
C ASP A 320 -3.29 8.62 47.68
N SER A 321 -2.52 9.69 47.45
CA SER A 321 -1.13 9.80 47.88
C SER A 321 -0.70 11.23 48.03
N ASP A 322 -0.13 11.57 49.18
CA ASP A 322 0.48 12.88 49.46
C ASP A 322 1.82 13.10 48.73
N ALA A 323 2.34 12.06 48.08
CA ALA A 323 3.61 12.12 47.35
C ALA A 323 3.52 12.84 46.00
N PHE A 324 2.31 13.13 45.51
CA PHE A 324 2.06 13.73 44.21
C PHE A 324 1.18 14.96 44.34
N ASP A 325 1.56 16.03 43.65
CA ASP A 325 0.70 17.22 43.46
C ASP A 325 -0.25 16.95 42.29
N LYS A 326 -1.51 16.68 42.62
CA LYS A 326 -2.56 16.40 41.62
C LYS A 326 -2.83 17.61 40.70
N ALA A 327 -2.73 18.83 41.22
CA ALA A 327 -2.92 20.02 40.40
C ALA A 327 -1.84 20.19 39.38
N LEU A 328 -0.60 19.91 39.75
CA LEU A 328 0.55 19.89 38.84
C LEU A 328 0.43 18.80 37.78
N LEU A 329 -0.02 17.60 38.14
CA LEU A 329 -0.23 16.50 37.17
C LEU A 329 -1.31 16.84 36.16
N LEU A 330 -2.40 17.44 36.58
CA LEU A 330 -3.47 17.91 35.69
C LEU A 330 -3.01 19.05 34.78
N ASP A 331 -2.20 19.98 35.30
CA ASP A 331 -1.65 21.07 34.50
C ASP A 331 -0.67 20.54 33.43
N ILE A 332 0.20 19.61 33.79
CA ILE A 332 1.10 18.94 32.83
C ILE A 332 0.29 18.21 31.75
N TYR A 333 -0.73 17.46 32.12
CA TYR A 333 -1.54 16.72 31.17
C TYR A 333 -2.30 17.63 30.18
N ASN A 334 -2.84 18.73 30.67
CA ASN A 334 -3.57 19.70 29.83
C ASN A 334 -2.66 20.51 28.89
N ASN A 335 -1.34 20.49 29.09
CA ASN A 335 -0.35 21.19 28.27
C ASN A 335 0.46 20.24 27.35
N LEU A 336 0.12 18.93 27.30
CA LEU A 336 0.64 17.94 26.35
C LEU A 336 -0.19 17.92 25.06
#